data_8fdda55b5a56d44c77f309d8a54f4b6a
#
_entry.id   8fdda55b5a56d44c77f309d8a54f4b6a
#
_cell.length_a   1.000
_cell.length_b   1.000
_cell.length_c   1.000
_cell.angle_alpha   90.00
_cell.angle_beta   90.00
_cell.angle_gamma   90.00
#
_symmetry.space_group_name_H-M   'P 1'
#
loop_
_entity.id
_entity.type
_entity.pdbx_description
1 polymer ?
#
loop_
_entity_poly.entity_id
_entity_poly.type
_entity_poly.pdbx_seq_one_letter_code
_entity_poly.pdbx_strand_id
1 'polypeptide(L)'
;MKRSSFLILVLAVLASVQPKVCSAQEQQSADARKVVNKVVPTYPQAARSMKLSGVVKLEVLVQSNGTVKSIQVKGGSPLLLQSAQFAVHGWKWEKADHETTELVEFHFNP
;
A
#
# COMPACT_ATOMS: atom_id res chain seq x y z
N MET A 1 19.76 52.83 -39.36
CA MET A 1 19.63 52.43 -39.11
C MET A 1 19.38 51.51 -38.52
N LYS A 2 19.15 51.03 -38.30
CA LYS A 2 19.02 50.21 -37.90
C LYS A 2 18.57 49.41 -37.42
N ARG A 3 18.40 48.83 -37.10
CA ARG A 3 18.07 48.04 -36.74
C ARG A 3 17.78 47.23 -36.14
N SER A 4 17.44 46.74 -35.70
CA SER A 4 17.28 46.02 -35.14
C SER A 4 16.98 45.09 -34.88
N SER A 5 16.77 44.50 -34.71
CA SER A 5 16.56 43.43 -34.52
C SER A 5 16.21 42.91 -33.64
N PHE A 6 15.70 42.47 -33.37
CA PHE A 6 15.39 41.78 -32.53
C PHE A 6 15.10 40.69 -32.28
N LEU A 7 15.10 40.07 -32.02
CA LEU A 7 15.02 39.03 -31.74
C LEU A 7 14.45 38.56 -30.79
N ILE A 8 13.92 37.91 -30.69
CA ILE A 8 13.32 37.38 -29.92
C ILE A 8 13.40 36.31 -29.56
N LEU A 9 13.47 35.83 -29.07
CA LEU A 9 13.62 34.80 -28.65
C LEU A 9 12.71 34.23 -27.98
N VAL A 10 12.31 33.51 -28.11
CA VAL A 10 11.50 32.86 -27.61
C VAL A 10 11.80 31.95 -26.93
N LEU A 11 11.70 31.56 -26.30
CA LEU A 11 11.98 30.72 -25.54
C LEU A 11 11.05 29.85 -25.29
N ALA A 12 10.97 29.03 -25.54
CA ALA A 12 10.21 28.06 -25.36
C ALA A 12 10.35 27.42 -24.29
N VAL A 13 9.79 27.37 -23.54
CA VAL A 13 9.94 26.76 -22.49
C VAL A 13 9.29 25.70 -22.45
N LEU A 14 9.63 24.75 -22.48
CA LEU A 14 9.11 23.68 -22.40
C LEU A 14 8.78 23.23 -21.25
N ALA A 15 7.99 23.14 -20.75
CA ALA A 15 7.63 22.64 -19.62
C ALA A 15 7.53 21.36 -19.70
N SER A 16 8.27 20.68 -19.32
CA SER A 16 8.18 19.40 -19.40
C SER A 16 7.42 18.91 -18.38
N VAL A 17 6.39 18.51 -18.51
CA VAL A 17 5.68 17.96 -17.55
C VAL A 17 5.94 16.66 -17.45
N GLN A 18 6.36 16.11 -16.50
CA GLN A 18 6.55 14.85 -16.30
C GLN A 18 5.46 14.19 -15.73
N PRO A 19 4.89 13.33 -16.16
CA PRO A 19 3.82 12.62 -15.62
C PRO A 19 4.31 11.78 -14.59
N LYS A 20 3.90 11.77 -13.51
CA LYS A 20 4.21 11.00 -12.56
C LYS A 20 3.60 9.81 -12.71
N VAL A 21 4.08 8.87 -12.98
CA VAL A 21 3.53 7.64 -13.06
C VAL A 21 3.32 7.01 -11.87
N CYS A 22 2.31 6.74 -11.45
CA CYS A 22 2.02 6.10 -10.31
C CYS A 22 1.90 4.74 -10.59
N SER A 23 2.65 3.94 -10.13
CA SER A 23 2.55 2.62 -10.32
C SER A 23 1.42 2.13 -9.62
N ALA A 24 0.55 1.57 -10.17
CA ALA A 24 -0.60 1.17 -9.58
C ALA A 24 -0.47 0.27 -8.52
N GLN A 25 0.46 -0.51 -8.40
CA GLN A 25 0.41 -1.41 -7.40
C GLN A 25 0.87 -0.91 -6.20
N GLU A 26 1.45 0.06 -6.10
CA GLU A 26 1.88 0.51 -4.94
C GLU A 26 1.21 1.56 -4.47
N GLN A 27 0.17 1.65 -4.23
CA GLN A 27 -0.50 2.60 -3.72
C GLN A 27 -0.25 2.91 -2.40
N GLN A 28 0.78 3.19 -1.85
CA GLN A 28 0.93 3.56 -0.55
C GLN A 28 0.63 4.98 -0.38
N SER A 29 -0.06 5.39 0.55
CA SER A 29 -0.34 6.78 0.82
C SER A 29 0.95 7.40 1.26
N ALA A 30 1.08 8.65 1.12
CA ALA A 30 2.29 9.34 1.52
C ALA A 30 2.55 9.22 2.97
N ASP A 31 1.51 9.01 3.77
CA ASP A 31 1.68 8.88 5.18
C ASP A 31 1.80 7.47 5.63
N ALA A 32 1.90 6.53 4.77
CA ALA A 32 1.96 5.14 5.19
C ALA A 32 3.20 4.89 6.00
N ARG A 33 3.06 4.22 7.11
CA ARG A 33 4.17 3.88 7.92
C ARG A 33 4.92 2.72 7.35
N LYS A 34 6.18 2.63 7.63
CA LYS A 34 6.97 1.54 7.15
C LYS A 34 6.73 0.34 8.01
N VAL A 35 6.63 -0.82 7.42
CA VAL A 35 6.47 -2.06 8.16
C VAL A 35 7.83 -2.56 8.60
N VAL A 36 7.97 -2.81 9.87
CA VAL A 36 9.23 -3.25 10.42
C VAL A 36 9.30 -4.76 10.47
N ASN A 37 8.19 -5.40 10.73
CA ASN A 37 8.16 -6.84 10.83
C ASN A 37 6.92 -7.37 10.16
N LYS A 38 7.04 -8.25 9.22
CA LYS A 38 5.92 -8.84 8.53
C LYS A 38 5.85 -10.31 8.80
N VAL A 39 4.63 -10.83 8.86
CA VAL A 39 4.41 -12.25 9.03
C VAL A 39 3.61 -12.71 7.82
N VAL A 40 4.02 -13.75 7.17
CA VAL A 40 3.34 -14.26 6.01
C VAL A 40 2.19 -15.15 6.49
N PRO A 41 0.98 -14.95 6.01
CA PRO A 41 -0.13 -15.78 6.45
C PRO A 41 0.01 -17.19 5.93
N THR A 42 -0.45 -18.14 6.73
CA THR A 42 -0.42 -19.52 6.34
C THR A 42 -1.59 -19.79 5.41
N TYR A 43 -1.38 -20.51 4.35
CA TYR A 43 -2.45 -20.84 3.43
C TYR A 43 -3.21 -21.99 4.08
N PRO A 44 -4.48 -21.82 4.45
CA PRO A 44 -5.20 -22.89 5.13
C PRO A 44 -5.32 -24.12 4.26
N GLN A 45 -5.18 -25.28 4.88
CA GLN A 45 -5.23 -26.50 4.13
C GLN A 45 -6.55 -26.70 3.45
N ALA A 46 -7.64 -26.33 4.08
CA ALA A 46 -8.94 -26.46 3.46
C ALA A 46 -9.04 -25.61 2.19
N ALA A 47 -8.49 -24.41 2.24
CA ALA A 47 -8.52 -23.55 1.07
C ALA A 47 -7.61 -24.09 -0.02
N ARG A 48 -6.49 -24.66 0.38
CA ARG A 48 -5.56 -25.21 -0.59
C ARG A 48 -6.17 -26.43 -1.30
N SER A 49 -6.90 -27.27 -0.56
CA SER A 49 -7.53 -28.43 -1.13
C SER A 49 -8.56 -28.01 -2.16
N MET A 50 -9.22 -26.90 -1.93
CA MET A 50 -10.22 -26.43 -2.84
C MET A 50 -9.63 -25.53 -3.90
N LYS A 51 -8.33 -25.35 -3.91
CA LYS A 51 -7.65 -24.48 -4.84
C LYS A 51 -8.27 -23.08 -4.82
N LEU A 52 -8.61 -22.66 -3.63
CA LEU A 52 -9.24 -21.37 -3.48
C LEU A 52 -8.19 -20.28 -3.52
N SER A 53 -8.29 -19.36 -4.41
CA SER A 53 -7.37 -18.26 -4.45
C SER A 53 -8.13 -16.97 -4.20
N GLY A 54 -7.47 -15.93 -3.91
CA GLY A 54 -8.15 -14.67 -3.72
C GLY A 54 -7.28 -13.66 -3.02
N VAL A 55 -7.89 -12.50 -2.80
CA VAL A 55 -7.20 -11.39 -2.18
C VAL A 55 -7.96 -11.03 -0.92
N VAL A 56 -7.25 -10.84 0.15
CA VAL A 56 -7.84 -10.40 1.41
C VAL A 56 -7.39 -8.99 1.66
N LYS A 57 -8.32 -8.09 1.94
CA LYS A 57 -8.01 -6.71 2.21
C LYS A 57 -8.42 -6.37 3.63
N LEU A 58 -7.50 -5.84 4.39
CA LEU A 58 -7.73 -5.49 5.77
C LEU A 58 -7.32 -4.07 6.03
N GLU A 59 -8.08 -3.40 6.90
CA GLU A 59 -7.74 -2.07 7.27
C GLU A 59 -7.30 -2.17 8.71
N VAL A 60 -6.09 -1.85 9.01
CA VAL A 60 -5.50 -2.07 10.32
C VAL A 60 -5.27 -0.76 11.01
N LEU A 61 -5.75 -0.64 12.24
CA LEU A 61 -5.48 0.54 13.01
C LEU A 61 -4.23 0.26 13.81
N VAL A 62 -3.18 1.04 13.57
CA VAL A 62 -1.89 0.82 14.17
C VAL A 62 -1.63 1.87 15.24
N GLN A 63 -1.26 1.42 16.41
CA GLN A 63 -1.02 2.34 17.50
C GLN A 63 0.28 3.08 17.30
N SER A 64 0.50 4.11 18.07
CA SER A 64 1.70 4.90 17.93
C SER A 64 2.96 4.06 18.13
N ASN A 65 2.89 3.02 18.95
CA ASN A 65 4.06 2.19 19.17
C ASN A 65 4.29 1.16 18.07
N GLY A 66 3.45 1.13 17.04
CA GLY A 66 3.64 0.23 15.90
C GLY A 66 2.91 -1.09 15.98
N THR A 67 2.14 -1.32 17.03
CA THR A 67 1.41 -2.59 17.13
C THR A 67 -0.02 -2.43 16.67
N VAL A 68 -0.66 -3.53 16.33
CA VAL A 68 -2.01 -3.53 15.81
C VAL A 68 -2.99 -3.30 16.95
N LYS A 69 -3.89 -2.34 16.77
CA LYS A 69 -4.91 -2.11 17.75
C LYS A 69 -6.19 -2.79 17.34
N SER A 70 -6.59 -2.67 16.10
CA SER A 70 -7.78 -3.34 15.61
C SER A 70 -7.69 -3.58 14.13
N ILE A 71 -8.50 -4.48 13.63
CA ILE A 71 -8.49 -4.84 12.23
C ILE A 71 -9.93 -4.81 11.73
N GLN A 72 -10.14 -4.19 10.58
CA GLN A 72 -11.42 -4.20 9.98
C GLN A 72 -11.31 -4.87 8.64
N VAL A 73 -12.15 -5.83 8.37
CA VAL A 73 -12.10 -6.57 7.14
C VAL A 73 -12.77 -5.78 6.04
N LYS A 74 -12.09 -5.58 4.95
CA LYS A 74 -12.66 -4.88 3.83
C LYS A 74 -13.06 -5.82 2.71
N GLY A 75 -12.51 -7.00 2.66
CA GLY A 75 -12.88 -7.98 1.65
C GLY A 75 -12.05 -9.23 1.76
N GLY A 76 -12.55 -10.30 1.20
CA GLY A 76 -11.83 -11.55 1.16
C GLY A 76 -12.70 -12.74 1.52
N SER A 77 -12.22 -13.92 1.22
CA SER A 77 -12.93 -15.14 1.49
C SER A 77 -12.85 -15.49 2.96
N PRO A 78 -13.94 -15.95 3.58
CA PRO A 78 -13.90 -16.30 4.99
C PRO A 78 -12.81 -17.32 5.34
N LEU A 79 -12.54 -18.25 4.45
CA LEU A 79 -11.54 -19.24 4.73
C LEU A 79 -10.15 -18.64 4.77
N LEU A 80 -9.91 -17.57 4.05
CA LEU A 80 -8.61 -16.95 4.01
C LEU A 80 -8.50 -15.83 5.04
N LEU A 81 -9.62 -15.26 5.46
CA LEU A 81 -9.58 -14.17 6.39
C LEU A 81 -8.96 -14.50 7.72
N GLN A 82 -9.25 -15.65 8.24
CA GLN A 82 -8.77 -16.01 9.54
C GLN A 82 -7.25 -16.05 9.54
N SER A 83 -6.68 -16.63 8.52
CA SER A 83 -5.26 -16.75 8.40
C SER A 83 -4.63 -15.37 8.21
N ALA A 84 -5.26 -14.53 7.42
CA ALA A 84 -4.75 -13.20 7.17
C ALA A 84 -4.77 -12.34 8.43
N GLN A 85 -5.85 -12.41 9.20
CA GLN A 85 -5.93 -11.65 10.43
C GLN A 85 -4.91 -12.12 11.44
N PHE A 86 -4.70 -13.42 11.52
CA PHE A 86 -3.73 -13.95 12.44
C PHE A 86 -2.33 -13.44 12.08
N ALA A 87 -2.00 -13.42 10.81
CA ALA A 87 -0.70 -12.95 10.38
C ALA A 87 -0.51 -11.47 10.68
N VAL A 88 -1.52 -10.66 10.45
CA VAL A 88 -1.41 -9.22 10.64
C VAL A 88 -1.26 -8.86 12.10
N HIS A 89 -1.80 -9.66 13.00
CA HIS A 89 -1.62 -9.38 14.42
C HIS A 89 -0.14 -9.45 14.79
N GLY A 90 0.65 -10.16 14.06
CA GLY A 90 2.07 -10.24 14.32
C GLY A 90 2.90 -9.19 13.60
N TRP A 91 2.26 -8.38 12.78
CA TRP A 91 2.99 -7.36 12.05
C TRP A 91 3.32 -6.21 12.98
N LYS A 92 4.40 -5.51 12.69
CA LYS A 92 4.77 -4.34 13.43
C LYS A 92 5.18 -3.26 12.48
N TRP A 93 4.78 -2.05 12.80
CA TRP A 93 5.14 -0.89 11.99
C TRP A 93 6.09 -0.03 12.82
N GLU A 94 6.71 0.93 12.19
CA GLU A 94 7.61 1.81 12.91
C GLU A 94 6.78 2.73 13.79
N LYS A 95 7.38 3.25 14.81
CA LYS A 95 6.69 4.11 15.75
C LYS A 95 6.31 5.42 15.11
N ALA A 96 5.24 6.00 15.57
CA ALA A 96 4.80 7.30 15.12
C ALA A 96 4.22 8.04 16.30
N ASP A 97 3.91 9.30 16.13
CA ASP A 97 3.39 10.07 17.26
C ASP A 97 1.90 9.97 17.39
N HIS A 98 1.23 9.23 16.55
CA HIS A 98 -0.21 9.04 16.66
C HIS A 98 -0.61 7.76 15.98
N GLU A 99 -1.85 7.36 16.16
CA GLU A 99 -2.35 6.16 15.53
C GLU A 99 -2.60 6.44 14.07
N THR A 100 -2.41 5.45 13.23
CA THR A 100 -2.69 5.58 11.80
C THR A 100 -3.43 4.35 11.31
N THR A 101 -4.09 4.48 10.20
CA THR A 101 -4.79 3.38 9.57
C THR A 101 -3.98 2.92 8.38
N GLU A 102 -3.68 1.65 8.33
CA GLU A 102 -2.88 1.09 7.25
C GLU A 102 -3.68 0.04 6.50
N LEU A 103 -3.52 -0.02 5.20
CA LEU A 103 -4.20 -1.01 4.42
C LEU A 103 -3.26 -2.16 4.14
N VAL A 104 -3.72 -3.36 4.35
CA VAL A 104 -2.92 -4.55 4.11
C VAL A 104 -3.66 -5.45 3.16
N GLU A 105 -2.98 -5.95 2.16
CA GLU A 105 -3.59 -6.80 1.19
C GLU A 105 -2.77 -8.04 1.04
N PHE A 106 -3.39 -9.18 1.12
CA PHE A 106 -2.71 -10.45 0.94
C PHE A 106 -3.26 -11.18 -0.27
N HIS A 107 -2.39 -11.71 -1.08
CA HIS A 107 -2.79 -12.47 -2.25
C HIS A 107 -2.51 -13.94 -1.98
N PHE A 108 -3.53 -14.75 -2.04
CA PHE A 108 -3.38 -16.18 -1.82
C PHE A 108 -3.52 -16.91 -3.15
N ASN A 109 -2.50 -17.70 -3.48
CA ASN A 109 -2.55 -18.49 -4.70
C ASN A 109 -2.17 -19.90 -4.34
N PRO A 110 -2.90 -20.89 -4.78
CA PRO A 110 -2.60 -22.28 -4.45
C PRO A 110 -1.30 -22.77 -5.09
#